data_407797238ea265c4e2e45084cf3df0f2
#
_entry.id   407797238ea265c4e2e45084cf3df0f2
#
_cell.length_a   1.000
_cell.length_b   1.000
_cell.length_c   1.000
_cell.angle_alpha   90.00
_cell.angle_beta   90.00
_cell.angle_gamma   90.00
#
_symmetry.space_group_name_H-M   'P 1'
#
loop_
_entity.id
_entity.type
_entity.pdbx_description
1 polymer ?
#
loop_
_entity_poly.entity_id
_entity_poly.type
_entity_poly.pdbx_seq_one_letter_code
_entity_poly.pdbx_strand_id
1 'polypeptide(L)'
;QLIERHESLRTVFHEVNGQPVQQIEPYAFQSIPKTDLTMLSSEDQEEEVKRLIQQETEVPFDLTEGPLIRASILHVGEEEWILLCTLHHIISDGWSMGILLEEWMAFYEKATDGKVAELEPLPVQYADFAQWQKGWLKEEVLDQQLQYWREELSGELPVLQLPMDRPRPATAVFQEAGVANIPPEVAL
;
A
#
# COMPACT_ATOMS: atom_id res chain seq x y z
N GLN A 1 -7.49 9.89 -12.26
CA GLN A 1 -8.82 9.28 -11.97
C GLN A 1 -8.79 8.49 -10.65
N LEU A 2 -7.91 7.46 -10.43
CA LEU A 2 -7.86 6.70 -9.17
C LEU A 2 -7.65 7.59 -7.94
N ILE A 3 -6.62 8.45 -7.95
CA ILE A 3 -6.32 9.37 -6.84
C ILE A 3 -7.45 10.38 -6.60
N GLU A 4 -8.13 10.79 -7.65
CA GLU A 4 -9.30 11.66 -7.56
C GLU A 4 -10.48 10.94 -6.90
N ARG A 5 -10.72 9.69 -7.31
CA ARG A 5 -11.82 8.86 -6.86
C ARG A 5 -11.70 8.39 -5.41
N HIS A 6 -10.50 7.94 -5.01
CA HIS A 6 -10.23 7.41 -3.68
C HIS A 6 -9.56 8.47 -2.80
N GLU A 7 -10.29 9.00 -1.85
CA GLU A 7 -9.79 10.01 -0.91
C GLU A 7 -8.61 9.50 -0.07
N SER A 8 -8.57 8.21 0.24
CA SER A 8 -7.45 7.59 0.95
C SER A 8 -6.10 7.79 0.25
N LEU A 9 -6.07 7.81 -1.10
CA LEU A 9 -4.84 8.00 -1.88
C LEU A 9 -4.29 9.43 -1.84
N ARG A 10 -5.06 10.38 -1.31
CA ARG A 10 -4.68 11.79 -1.12
C ARG A 10 -4.90 12.26 0.32
N THR A 11 -4.91 11.33 1.25
CA THR A 11 -5.01 11.60 2.68
C THR A 11 -3.63 11.68 3.30
N VAL A 12 -3.40 12.67 4.16
CA VAL A 12 -2.24 12.82 5.01
C VAL A 12 -2.66 12.78 6.48
N PHE A 13 -1.70 12.61 7.37
CA PHE A 13 -1.98 12.35 8.79
C PHE A 13 -1.19 13.34 9.66
N HIS A 14 -1.90 14.20 10.37
CA HIS A 14 -1.32 15.15 11.28
C HIS A 14 -1.63 14.79 12.73
N GLU A 15 -0.82 15.30 13.65
CA GLU A 15 -1.14 15.26 15.05
C GLU A 15 -1.72 16.61 15.50
N VAL A 16 -2.92 16.57 16.04
CA VAL A 16 -3.60 17.76 16.62
C VAL A 16 -3.94 17.48 18.07
N ASN A 17 -3.32 18.20 18.99
CA ASN A 17 -3.49 18.03 20.44
C ASN A 17 -3.24 16.58 20.92
N GLY A 18 -2.23 15.91 20.39
CA GLY A 18 -1.88 14.53 20.72
C GLY A 18 -2.82 13.49 20.11
N GLN A 19 -3.67 13.86 19.15
CA GLN A 19 -4.56 12.96 18.46
C GLN A 19 -4.24 12.92 16.96
N PRO A 20 -4.19 11.72 16.34
CA PRO A 20 -4.01 11.62 14.90
C PRO A 20 -5.28 12.08 14.17
N VAL A 21 -5.10 12.91 13.16
CA VAL A 21 -6.17 13.46 12.33
C VAL A 21 -5.86 13.17 10.85
N GLN A 22 -6.85 12.66 10.14
CA GLN A 22 -6.80 12.52 8.68
C GLN A 22 -7.15 13.88 8.06
N GLN A 23 -6.32 14.31 7.12
CA GLN A 23 -6.59 15.46 6.26
C GLN A 23 -6.63 15.01 4.81
N ILE A 24 -7.76 15.20 4.16
CA ILE A 24 -7.95 14.85 2.75
C ILE A 24 -7.53 16.04 1.92
N GLU A 25 -6.45 15.88 1.14
CA GLU A 25 -5.95 16.93 0.28
C GLU A 25 -6.80 17.07 -0.98
N PRO A 26 -6.90 18.28 -1.56
CA PRO A 26 -7.50 18.46 -2.86
C PRO A 26 -6.76 17.60 -3.91
N TYR A 27 -7.53 17.08 -4.87
CA TYR A 27 -6.90 16.39 -5.99
C TYR A 27 -5.98 17.36 -6.76
N ALA A 28 -4.74 16.92 -6.94
CA ALA A 28 -3.76 17.58 -7.78
C ALA A 28 -3.22 16.58 -8.80
N PHE A 29 -3.14 17.00 -10.05
CA PHE A 29 -2.55 16.16 -11.09
C PHE A 29 -1.08 15.91 -10.79
N GLN A 30 -0.68 14.64 -10.83
CA GLN A 30 0.71 14.22 -10.69
C GLN A 30 1.14 13.55 -11.99
N SER A 31 2.26 13.97 -12.55
CA SER A 31 2.89 13.27 -13.66
C SER A 31 3.63 12.06 -13.11
N ILE A 32 3.46 10.91 -13.75
CA ILE A 32 4.21 9.69 -13.42
C ILE A 32 5.57 9.77 -14.11
N PRO A 33 6.69 9.74 -13.35
CA PRO A 33 8.03 9.69 -13.94
C PRO A 33 8.20 8.48 -14.85
N LYS A 34 8.92 8.67 -15.94
CA LYS A 34 9.21 7.63 -16.91
C LYS A 34 10.71 7.52 -17.11
N THR A 35 11.23 6.29 -17.01
CA THR A 35 12.64 5.96 -17.27
C THR A 35 12.73 5.04 -18.47
N ASP A 36 13.54 5.40 -19.46
CA ASP A 36 13.78 4.58 -20.64
C ASP A 36 15.03 3.71 -20.46
N LEU A 37 14.84 2.40 -20.46
CA LEU A 37 15.88 1.39 -20.31
C LEU A 37 16.11 0.59 -21.59
N THR A 38 15.45 0.93 -22.70
CA THR A 38 15.51 0.17 -23.94
C THR A 38 16.90 0.11 -24.60
N MET A 39 17.78 1.05 -24.25
CA MET A 39 19.14 1.12 -24.79
C MET A 39 20.14 0.26 -24.01
N LEU A 40 19.74 -0.34 -22.90
CA LEU A 40 20.57 -1.23 -22.09
C LEU A 40 20.58 -2.64 -22.66
N SER A 41 21.64 -3.41 -22.39
CA SER A 41 21.62 -4.84 -22.62
C SER A 41 20.60 -5.52 -21.70
N SER A 42 20.13 -6.72 -22.03
CA SER A 42 19.13 -7.42 -21.19
C SER A 42 19.63 -7.64 -19.76
N GLU A 43 20.92 -7.92 -19.57
CA GLU A 43 21.53 -8.13 -18.26
C GLU A 43 21.59 -6.80 -17.47
N ASP A 44 22.10 -5.73 -18.07
CA ASP A 44 22.14 -4.40 -17.45
C ASP A 44 20.75 -3.86 -17.14
N GLN A 45 19.77 -4.16 -18.00
CA GLN A 45 18.37 -3.77 -17.83
C GLN A 45 17.75 -4.44 -16.61
N GLU A 46 17.97 -5.75 -16.43
CA GLU A 46 17.48 -6.46 -15.23
C GLU A 46 18.12 -5.93 -13.95
N GLU A 47 19.42 -5.64 -13.97
CA GLU A 47 20.12 -5.05 -12.83
C GLU A 47 19.57 -3.66 -12.50
N GLU A 48 19.35 -2.83 -13.50
CA GLU A 48 18.83 -1.48 -13.32
C GLU A 48 17.38 -1.49 -12.82
N VAL A 49 16.54 -2.39 -13.31
CA VAL A 49 15.17 -2.58 -12.79
C VAL A 49 15.21 -2.97 -11.32
N LYS A 50 16.05 -3.93 -10.91
CA LYS A 50 16.19 -4.33 -9.50
C LYS A 50 16.68 -3.17 -8.65
N ARG A 51 17.67 -2.40 -9.13
CA ARG A 51 18.18 -1.22 -8.45
C ARG A 51 17.10 -0.16 -8.22
N LEU A 52 16.28 0.11 -9.24
CA LEU A 52 15.19 1.10 -9.15
C LEU A 52 14.07 0.63 -8.21
N ILE A 53 13.74 -0.66 -8.21
CA ILE A 53 12.79 -1.23 -7.25
C ILE A 53 13.31 -1.07 -5.82
N GLN A 54 14.57 -1.42 -5.57
CA GLN A 54 15.18 -1.28 -4.26
C GLN A 54 15.21 0.18 -3.81
N GLN A 55 15.64 1.08 -4.67
CA GLN A 55 15.66 2.51 -4.38
C GLN A 55 14.27 3.04 -4.02
N GLU A 56 13.22 2.62 -4.75
CA GLU A 56 11.85 3.04 -4.47
C GLU A 56 11.36 2.53 -3.12
N THR A 57 11.70 1.30 -2.74
CA THR A 57 11.28 0.71 -1.46
C THR A 57 12.00 1.29 -0.25
N GLU A 58 13.22 1.81 -0.43
CA GLU A 58 14.03 2.39 0.65
C GLU A 58 13.65 3.84 0.99
N VAL A 59 12.97 4.55 0.09
CA VAL A 59 12.55 5.94 0.32
C VAL A 59 11.37 5.98 1.30
N PRO A 60 11.54 6.57 2.49
CA PRO A 60 10.45 6.66 3.45
C PRO A 60 9.33 7.59 2.95
N PHE A 61 8.14 7.38 3.48
CA PHE A 61 7.02 8.31 3.32
C PHE A 61 6.95 9.27 4.50
N ASP A 62 6.69 10.54 4.21
CA ASP A 62 6.28 11.50 5.25
C ASP A 62 4.75 11.49 5.33
N LEU A 63 4.23 11.05 6.46
CA LEU A 63 2.78 10.94 6.65
C LEU A 63 2.09 12.30 6.70
N THR A 64 2.82 13.36 6.99
CA THR A 64 2.26 14.71 7.16
C THR A 64 2.22 15.53 5.87
N GLU A 65 3.11 15.22 4.91
CA GLU A 65 3.20 15.99 3.67
C GLU A 65 2.63 15.23 2.46
N GLY A 66 2.72 13.88 2.47
CA GLY A 66 2.31 13.06 1.32
C GLY A 66 3.12 13.34 0.04
N PRO A 67 2.74 12.84 -1.12
CA PRO A 67 1.73 11.80 -1.30
C PRO A 67 2.17 10.46 -0.69
N LEU A 68 1.21 9.67 -0.19
CA LEU A 68 1.47 8.36 0.40
C LEU A 68 1.37 7.23 -0.64
N ILE A 69 1.31 7.60 -1.89
CA ILE A 69 1.43 6.76 -3.07
C ILE A 69 2.47 7.35 -4.00
N ARG A 70 3.38 6.52 -4.49
CA ARG A 70 4.35 6.88 -5.53
C ARG A 70 4.24 5.89 -6.67
N ALA A 71 4.39 6.37 -7.89
CA ALA A 71 4.40 5.54 -9.08
C ALA A 71 5.47 6.01 -10.06
N SER A 72 6.09 5.07 -10.77
CA SER A 72 6.97 5.34 -11.90
C SER A 72 6.82 4.27 -12.98
N ILE A 73 7.16 4.61 -14.20
CA ILE A 73 7.07 3.72 -15.36
C ILE A 73 8.46 3.50 -15.93
N LEU A 74 8.83 2.23 -16.12
CA LEU A 74 10.07 1.84 -16.78
C LEU A 74 9.73 1.30 -18.17
N HIS A 75 10.37 1.84 -19.19
CA HIS A 75 10.26 1.37 -20.58
C HIS A 75 11.39 0.37 -20.85
N VAL A 76 11.05 -0.88 -20.99
CA VAL A 76 12.03 -1.98 -21.08
C VAL A 76 12.09 -2.67 -22.45
N GLY A 77 11.13 -2.42 -23.33
CA GLY A 77 11.08 -2.96 -24.66
C GLY A 77 10.12 -2.20 -25.56
N GLU A 78 10.01 -2.55 -26.84
CA GLU A 78 9.23 -1.81 -27.84
C GLU A 78 7.78 -1.60 -27.40
N GLU A 79 7.15 -2.63 -26.81
CA GLU A 79 5.80 -2.55 -26.22
C GLU A 79 5.77 -3.04 -24.77
N GLU A 80 6.94 -3.06 -24.09
CA GLU A 80 7.07 -3.59 -22.75
C GLU A 80 7.34 -2.48 -21.73
N TRP A 81 6.52 -2.45 -20.70
CA TRP A 81 6.53 -1.44 -19.64
C TRP A 81 6.37 -2.08 -18.27
N ILE A 82 7.11 -1.57 -17.31
CA ILE A 82 6.95 -1.96 -15.90
C ILE A 82 6.40 -0.75 -15.15
N LEU A 83 5.27 -0.93 -14.47
CA LEU A 83 4.76 0.04 -13.51
C LEU A 83 5.27 -0.30 -12.12
N LEU A 84 6.07 0.58 -11.54
CA LEU A 84 6.38 0.54 -10.11
C LEU A 84 5.34 1.37 -9.38
N CYS A 85 4.74 0.80 -8.34
CA CYS A 85 3.76 1.49 -7.52
C CYS A 85 3.99 1.14 -6.04
N THR A 86 4.28 2.13 -5.23
CA THR A 86 4.54 1.99 -3.80
C THR A 86 3.52 2.77 -3.01
N LEU A 87 2.87 2.11 -2.06
CA LEU A 87 1.87 2.71 -1.18
C LEU A 87 2.26 2.50 0.28
N HIS A 88 2.05 3.52 1.09
CA HIS A 88 2.16 3.36 2.53
C HIS A 88 0.99 2.55 3.07
N HIS A 89 1.25 1.60 3.97
CA HIS A 89 0.23 0.69 4.47
C HIS A 89 -0.87 1.37 5.30
N ILE A 90 -0.68 2.66 5.68
CA ILE A 90 -1.71 3.46 6.37
C ILE A 90 -2.90 3.83 5.45
N ILE A 91 -2.69 3.84 4.12
CA ILE A 91 -3.72 4.18 3.12
C ILE A 91 -4.16 2.98 2.28
N SER A 92 -3.54 1.82 2.44
CA SER A 92 -3.80 0.62 1.62
C SER A 92 -3.50 -0.65 2.40
N ASP A 93 -4.17 -1.73 2.02
CA ASP A 93 -3.94 -3.09 2.51
C ASP A 93 -4.09 -4.10 1.37
N GLY A 94 -3.98 -5.39 1.67
CA GLY A 94 -4.12 -6.44 0.66
C GLY A 94 -5.48 -6.47 -0.02
N TRP A 95 -6.55 -6.07 0.67
CA TRP A 95 -7.89 -6.00 0.10
C TRP A 95 -8.03 -4.82 -0.87
N SER A 96 -7.59 -3.66 -0.46
CA SER A 96 -7.65 -2.44 -1.28
C SER A 96 -6.79 -2.52 -2.53
N MET A 97 -5.70 -3.30 -2.51
CA MET A 97 -4.87 -3.54 -3.70
C MET A 97 -5.65 -4.24 -4.83
N GLY A 98 -6.53 -5.19 -4.50
CA GLY A 98 -7.41 -5.83 -5.49
C GLY A 98 -8.30 -4.81 -6.19
N ILE A 99 -8.99 -3.97 -5.41
CA ILE A 99 -9.86 -2.91 -5.92
C ILE A 99 -9.07 -1.92 -6.77
N LEU A 100 -7.90 -1.51 -6.30
CA LEU A 100 -7.05 -0.56 -7.01
C LEU A 100 -6.63 -1.08 -8.39
N LEU A 101 -6.25 -2.36 -8.48
CA LEU A 101 -5.86 -2.99 -9.74
C LEU A 101 -7.04 -3.15 -10.70
N GLU A 102 -8.20 -3.58 -10.22
CA GLU A 102 -9.41 -3.72 -11.04
C GLU A 102 -9.84 -2.37 -11.63
N GLU A 103 -9.92 -1.32 -10.82
CA GLU A 103 -10.28 0.01 -11.29
C GLU A 103 -9.21 0.64 -12.19
N TRP A 104 -7.92 0.39 -11.89
CA TRP A 104 -6.86 0.84 -12.77
C TRP A 104 -6.94 0.21 -14.15
N MET A 105 -7.19 -1.10 -14.24
CA MET A 105 -7.38 -1.80 -15.51
C MET A 105 -8.59 -1.24 -16.27
N ALA A 106 -9.71 -1.00 -15.59
CA ALA A 106 -10.88 -0.41 -16.20
C ALA A 106 -10.62 1.00 -16.77
N PHE A 107 -9.87 1.83 -16.04
CA PHE A 107 -9.46 3.16 -16.53
C PHE A 107 -8.47 3.06 -17.69
N TYR A 108 -7.52 2.12 -17.62
CA TYR A 108 -6.52 1.91 -18.68
C TYR A 108 -7.17 1.46 -19.99
N GLU A 109 -8.03 0.44 -19.96
CA GLU A 109 -8.76 -0.06 -21.14
C GLU A 109 -9.58 1.06 -21.82
N LYS A 110 -10.28 1.87 -21.05
CA LYS A 110 -11.05 2.97 -21.60
C LYS A 110 -10.17 4.07 -22.17
N ALA A 111 -9.04 4.36 -21.52
CA ALA A 111 -8.09 5.35 -22.02
C ALA A 111 -7.45 4.95 -23.35
N THR A 112 -7.11 3.66 -23.52
CA THR A 112 -6.59 3.13 -24.79
C THR A 112 -7.61 3.21 -25.93
N ASP A 113 -8.90 3.07 -25.62
CA ASP A 113 -10.01 3.27 -26.56
C ASP A 113 -10.32 4.76 -26.84
N GLY A 114 -9.62 5.70 -26.22
CA GLY A 114 -9.89 7.12 -26.29
C GLY A 114 -11.19 7.54 -25.60
N LYS A 115 -11.67 6.74 -24.66
CA LYS A 115 -12.90 6.97 -23.88
C LYS A 115 -12.56 7.26 -22.42
N VAL A 116 -13.48 7.93 -21.73
CA VAL A 116 -13.42 8.10 -20.28
C VAL A 116 -14.13 6.90 -19.63
N ALA A 117 -13.48 6.25 -18.67
CA ALA A 117 -14.16 5.24 -17.87
C ALA A 117 -15.10 5.93 -16.86
N GLU A 118 -16.34 5.52 -16.86
CA GLU A 118 -17.32 5.92 -15.87
C GLU A 118 -17.55 4.72 -14.93
N LEU A 119 -16.98 4.80 -13.72
CA LEU A 119 -17.25 3.86 -12.64
C LEU A 119 -18.35 4.45 -11.75
N GLU A 120 -19.21 3.60 -11.22
CA GLU A 120 -20.24 4.02 -10.27
C GLU A 120 -19.60 4.81 -9.11
N PRO A 121 -20.22 5.93 -8.67
CA PRO A 121 -19.71 6.68 -7.53
C PRO A 121 -19.55 5.80 -6.29
N LEU A 122 -18.49 6.04 -5.52
CA LEU A 122 -18.32 5.34 -4.24
C LEU A 122 -19.38 5.86 -3.25
N PRO A 123 -20.19 4.96 -2.65
CA PRO A 123 -21.23 5.38 -1.71
C PRO A 123 -20.66 5.93 -0.40
N VAL A 124 -19.45 5.51 -0.04
CA VAL A 124 -18.71 5.93 1.15
C VAL A 124 -17.21 6.03 0.83
N GLN A 125 -16.53 6.91 1.53
CA GLN A 125 -15.07 7.00 1.54
C GLN A 125 -14.50 6.40 2.83
N TYR A 126 -13.20 6.14 2.87
CA TYR A 126 -12.59 5.53 4.06
C TYR A 126 -12.70 6.40 5.31
N ALA A 127 -12.67 7.71 5.17
CA ALA A 127 -12.85 8.64 6.29
C ALA A 127 -14.24 8.51 6.93
N ASP A 128 -15.28 8.27 6.13
CA ASP A 128 -16.65 8.02 6.62
C ASP A 128 -16.71 6.74 7.44
N PHE A 129 -16.08 5.66 6.92
CA PHE A 129 -15.97 4.39 7.65
C PHE A 129 -15.21 4.55 8.97
N ALA A 130 -14.07 5.25 8.95
CA ALA A 130 -13.27 5.47 10.16
C ALA A 130 -14.05 6.25 11.23
N GLN A 131 -14.82 7.24 10.81
CA GLN A 131 -15.69 8.00 11.74
C GLN A 131 -16.84 7.15 12.28
N TRP A 132 -17.48 6.35 11.42
CA TRP A 132 -18.50 5.39 11.84
C TRP A 132 -17.93 4.38 12.84
N GLN A 133 -16.78 3.76 12.54
CA GLN A 133 -16.13 2.79 13.40
C GLN A 133 -15.78 3.39 14.78
N LYS A 134 -15.21 4.60 14.79
CA LYS A 134 -14.91 5.32 16.02
C LYS A 134 -16.18 5.66 16.83
N GLY A 135 -17.29 5.90 16.16
CA GLY A 135 -18.59 6.11 16.80
C GLY A 135 -19.22 4.84 17.35
N TRP A 136 -19.06 3.72 16.63
CA TRP A 136 -19.62 2.43 16.99
C TRP A 136 -18.80 1.72 18.08
N LEU A 137 -17.46 1.76 17.99
CA LEU A 137 -16.56 1.06 18.92
C LEU A 137 -16.33 1.91 20.18
N LYS A 138 -17.40 2.10 20.97
CA LYS A 138 -17.38 2.87 22.21
C LYS A 138 -18.06 2.09 23.32
N GLU A 139 -17.75 2.51 24.57
CA GLU A 139 -18.45 2.10 25.78
C GLU A 139 -18.70 0.60 25.85
N GLU A 140 -19.95 0.18 25.93
CA GLU A 140 -20.35 -1.21 26.12
C GLU A 140 -19.82 -2.15 25.01
N VAL A 141 -19.80 -1.72 23.74
CA VAL A 141 -19.29 -2.53 22.62
C VAL A 141 -17.79 -2.77 22.77
N LEU A 142 -17.04 -1.72 23.12
CA LEU A 142 -15.61 -1.82 23.35
C LEU A 142 -15.30 -2.70 24.56
N ASP A 143 -16.04 -2.51 25.67
CA ASP A 143 -15.84 -3.28 26.90
C ASP A 143 -16.12 -4.77 26.69
N GLN A 144 -17.17 -5.15 25.95
CA GLN A 144 -17.47 -6.54 25.60
C GLN A 144 -16.35 -7.16 24.76
N GLN A 145 -15.86 -6.45 23.74
CA GLN A 145 -14.76 -6.91 22.90
C GLN A 145 -13.46 -7.09 23.72
N LEU A 146 -13.16 -6.13 24.59
CA LEU A 146 -11.98 -6.19 25.45
C LEU A 146 -12.09 -7.29 26.49
N GLN A 147 -13.27 -7.55 27.04
CA GLN A 147 -13.50 -8.63 28.00
C GLN A 147 -13.22 -9.99 27.35
N TYR A 148 -13.77 -10.23 26.14
CA TYR A 148 -13.48 -11.46 25.40
C TYR A 148 -11.99 -11.70 25.24
N TRP A 149 -11.26 -10.70 24.75
CA TRP A 149 -9.81 -10.87 24.55
C TRP A 149 -9.00 -11.00 25.84
N ARG A 150 -9.44 -10.33 26.92
CA ARG A 150 -8.81 -10.50 28.23
C ARG A 150 -9.00 -11.93 28.78
N GLU A 151 -10.14 -12.53 28.54
CA GLU A 151 -10.42 -13.92 28.93
C GLU A 151 -9.59 -14.90 28.07
N GLU A 152 -9.62 -14.77 26.75
CA GLU A 152 -8.89 -15.62 25.83
C GLU A 152 -7.37 -15.52 25.98
N LEU A 153 -6.85 -14.35 26.26
CA LEU A 153 -5.42 -14.11 26.43
C LEU A 153 -4.98 -14.09 27.91
N SER A 154 -5.82 -14.61 28.83
CA SER A 154 -5.47 -14.73 30.23
C SER A 154 -4.51 -15.87 30.52
N GLY A 155 -3.74 -15.76 31.63
CA GLY A 155 -2.80 -16.82 32.07
C GLY A 155 -1.47 -16.79 31.35
N GLU A 156 -0.77 -17.92 31.38
CA GLU A 156 0.50 -18.09 30.67
C GLU A 156 0.24 -18.37 29.20
N LEU A 157 0.57 -17.40 28.35
CA LEU A 157 0.47 -17.57 26.90
C LEU A 157 1.63 -18.41 26.37
N PRO A 158 1.37 -19.38 25.47
CA PRO A 158 2.42 -20.17 24.87
C PRO A 158 3.34 -19.30 24.01
N VAL A 159 4.63 -19.40 24.25
CA VAL A 159 5.65 -18.74 23.43
C VAL A 159 6.08 -19.69 22.32
N LEU A 160 5.83 -19.32 21.07
CA LEU A 160 6.27 -20.10 19.92
C LEU A 160 7.80 -20.14 19.86
N GLN A 161 8.36 -21.34 19.95
CA GLN A 161 9.79 -21.60 19.79
C GLN A 161 10.02 -22.42 18.53
N LEU A 162 10.23 -21.75 17.42
CA LEU A 162 10.66 -22.41 16.18
C LEU A 162 12.17 -22.64 16.21
N PRO A 163 12.67 -23.72 15.59
CA PRO A 163 14.10 -23.89 15.34
C PRO A 163 14.62 -22.68 14.57
N MET A 164 15.63 -22.04 15.08
CA MET A 164 16.22 -20.84 14.46
C MET A 164 17.72 -21.05 14.27
N ASP A 165 18.25 -20.59 13.14
CA ASP A 165 19.69 -20.64 12.86
C ASP A 165 20.47 -19.66 13.75
N ARG A 166 19.82 -18.64 14.26
CA ARG A 166 20.41 -17.63 15.14
C ARG A 166 19.47 -17.29 16.30
N PRO A 167 19.98 -16.96 17.49
CA PRO A 167 19.15 -16.52 18.59
C PRO A 167 18.39 -15.23 18.22
N ARG A 168 17.13 -15.15 18.66
CA ARG A 168 16.30 -13.97 18.44
C ARG A 168 16.92 -12.76 19.17
N PRO A 169 17.20 -11.64 18.50
CA PRO A 169 17.73 -10.46 19.15
C PRO A 169 16.70 -9.84 20.09
N ALA A 170 17.15 -9.22 21.17
CA ALA A 170 16.30 -8.56 22.15
C ALA A 170 15.51 -7.36 21.56
N THR A 171 16.05 -6.77 20.50
CA THR A 171 15.41 -5.67 19.75
C THR A 171 15.19 -6.13 18.31
N ALA A 172 13.99 -5.89 17.77
CA ALA A 172 13.71 -6.19 16.37
C ALA A 172 14.66 -5.37 15.48
N VAL A 173 15.50 -6.06 14.72
CA VAL A 173 16.31 -5.46 13.66
C VAL A 173 15.57 -5.76 12.36
N PHE A 174 15.16 -4.73 11.65
CA PHE A 174 14.67 -4.90 10.28
C PHE A 174 15.88 -5.33 9.43
N GLN A 175 15.97 -6.63 9.17
CA GLN A 175 16.81 -7.12 8.09
C GLN A 175 15.99 -7.11 6.82
N GLU A 176 16.66 -6.81 5.70
CA GLU A 176 16.09 -6.77 4.36
C GLU A 176 15.04 -7.86 4.15
N ALA A 177 13.84 -7.46 3.73
CA ALA A 177 12.83 -8.40 3.29
C ALA A 177 13.36 -9.10 2.03
N GLY A 178 13.78 -10.34 2.18
CA GLY A 178 14.14 -11.16 1.03
C GLY A 178 12.92 -11.36 0.15
N VAL A 179 13.01 -11.01 -1.12
CA VAL A 179 11.99 -11.36 -2.12
C VAL A 179 11.99 -12.88 -2.25
N ALA A 180 10.99 -13.55 -1.66
CA ALA A 180 10.77 -14.95 -1.95
C ALA A 180 10.16 -15.05 -3.34
N ASN A 181 10.94 -15.47 -4.33
CA ASN A 181 10.38 -15.92 -5.61
C ASN A 181 9.57 -17.20 -5.34
N ILE A 182 8.26 -17.07 -5.26
CA ILE A 182 7.36 -18.22 -5.25
C ILE A 182 7.24 -18.68 -6.69
N PRO A 183 7.69 -19.92 -7.01
CA PRO A 183 7.53 -20.46 -8.35
C PRO A 183 6.05 -20.45 -8.77
N PRO A 184 5.72 -20.21 -10.05
CA PRO A 184 4.34 -20.17 -10.53
C PRO A 184 3.49 -21.39 -10.18
N GLU A 185 4.15 -22.54 -9.98
CA GLU A 185 3.50 -23.81 -9.66
C GLU A 185 2.98 -23.89 -8.19
N VAL A 186 3.35 -22.93 -7.34
CA VAL A 186 2.98 -22.90 -5.91
C VAL A 186 2.03 -21.72 -5.61
N ALA A 187 1.83 -20.82 -6.57
CA ALA A 187 0.86 -19.74 -6.46
C ALA A 187 -0.54 -20.26 -6.83
N LEU A 188 -1.28 -20.81 -5.88
CA LEU A 188 -2.71 -21.16 -5.98
C LEU A 188 -3.54 -20.02 -5.40
#